data_e113d7aeedceacabdbf92234739cd634
#
_entry.id   e113d7aeedceacabdbf92234739cd634
#
_cell.length_a   1.000
_cell.length_b   1.000
_cell.length_c   1.000
_cell.angle_alpha   90.00
_cell.angle_beta   90.00
_cell.angle_gamma   90.00
#
_symmetry.space_group_name_H-M   'P 1'
#
loop_
_entity.id
_entity.type
_entity.pdbx_description
1 polymer ?
#
loop_
_entity_poly.entity_id
_entity_poly.type
_entity_poly.pdbx_seq_one_letter_code
_entity_poly.pdbx_strand_id
1 'polypeptide(L)'
;MDEKGFISKVHKKLPRTTYRVKLSDRFAGGIPDTWYSGPKGDLWVEYKYQEVPGHKPNLSDLQKHWLIDRDSEGRNVACVVGTPKGVIVYAGTSWLQYRDYEIIPFADYITWIQTQTCSESPS
;
A
#
# COMPACT_ATOMS: atom_id res chain seq x y z
N MET A 1 17.35 -1.79 -4.80
CA MET A 1 16.22 -2.44 -4.09
C MET A 1 15.12 -2.72 -5.11
N ASP A 2 14.34 -3.74 -4.89
CA ASP A 2 13.19 -4.07 -5.72
C ASP A 2 11.91 -4.07 -4.88
N GLU A 3 10.79 -4.43 -5.50
CA GLU A 3 9.50 -4.47 -4.85
C GLU A 3 9.47 -5.42 -3.65
N LYS A 4 10.01 -6.64 -3.81
CA LYS A 4 10.08 -7.62 -2.71
C LYS A 4 10.93 -7.11 -1.55
N GLY A 5 12.04 -6.50 -1.85
CA GLY A 5 12.92 -5.91 -0.84
C GLY A 5 12.25 -4.79 -0.09
N PHE A 6 11.48 -3.97 -0.78
CA PHE A 6 10.73 -2.89 -0.15
C PHE A 6 9.65 -3.43 0.79
N ILE A 7 8.86 -4.40 0.35
CA ILE A 7 7.82 -5.03 1.19
C ILE A 7 8.46 -5.64 2.44
N SER A 8 9.56 -6.34 2.27
CA SER A 8 10.29 -6.94 3.40
C SER A 8 10.75 -5.88 4.40
N LYS A 9 11.28 -4.76 3.90
CA LYS A 9 11.70 -3.64 4.74
C LYS A 9 10.53 -3.06 5.53
N VAL A 10 9.37 -2.89 4.90
CA VAL A 10 8.15 -2.42 5.56
C VAL A 10 7.77 -3.37 6.69
N HIS A 11 7.71 -4.67 6.41
CA HIS A 11 7.25 -5.65 7.37
C HIS A 11 8.21 -5.82 8.55
N LYS A 12 9.51 -5.61 8.34
CA LYS A 12 10.49 -5.63 9.43
C LYS A 12 10.31 -4.46 10.40
N LYS A 13 9.83 -3.33 9.91
CA LYS A 13 9.65 -2.13 10.73
C LYS A 13 8.28 -2.05 11.40
N LEU A 14 7.29 -2.76 10.86
CA LEU A 14 5.97 -2.79 11.49
C LEU A 14 6.02 -3.55 12.82
N PRO A 15 5.29 -3.08 13.85
CA PRO A 15 5.14 -3.85 15.08
C PRO A 15 4.57 -5.23 14.80
N ARG A 16 4.98 -6.23 15.56
CA ARG A 16 4.46 -7.59 15.43
C ARG A 16 2.95 -7.68 15.68
N THR A 17 2.41 -6.70 16.42
CA THR A 17 0.99 -6.60 16.70
C THR A 17 0.16 -6.17 15.49
N THR A 18 0.78 -5.61 14.46
CA THR A 18 0.08 -5.26 13.23
C THR A 18 -0.14 -6.52 12.41
N TYR A 19 -1.40 -6.96 12.32
CA TYR A 19 -1.75 -8.16 11.56
C TYR A 19 -1.54 -7.91 10.07
N ARG A 20 -0.90 -8.85 9.41
CA ARG A 20 -0.58 -8.76 7.99
C ARG A 20 -0.64 -10.11 7.32
N VAL A 21 -1.10 -10.12 6.07
CA VAL A 21 -1.10 -11.30 5.22
C VAL A 21 -0.57 -10.91 3.85
N LYS A 22 0.47 -11.60 3.39
CA LYS A 22 0.92 -11.48 2.01
C LYS A 22 0.01 -12.35 1.16
N LEU A 23 -0.58 -11.75 0.14
CA LEU A 23 -1.54 -12.42 -0.72
C LEU A 23 -0.86 -12.88 -2.00
N SER A 24 -1.18 -14.09 -2.42
CA SER A 24 -0.67 -14.66 -3.66
C SER A 24 -1.76 -15.57 -4.23
N ASP A 25 -2.53 -15.03 -5.17
CA ASP A 25 -3.58 -15.80 -5.84
C ASP A 25 -3.33 -15.80 -7.34
N ARG A 26 -2.94 -16.97 -7.85
CA ARG A 26 -2.64 -17.17 -9.27
C ARG A 26 -3.91 -17.16 -10.12
N PHE A 27 -5.07 -17.39 -9.52
CA PHE A 27 -6.32 -17.59 -10.25
C PHE A 27 -7.19 -16.34 -10.26
N ALA A 28 -7.23 -15.61 -9.16
CA ALA A 28 -8.09 -14.43 -9.04
C ALA A 28 -7.57 -13.22 -9.80
N GLY A 29 -6.26 -13.03 -9.87
CA GLY A 29 -5.65 -11.87 -10.53
C GLY A 29 -6.10 -10.54 -9.94
N GLY A 30 -5.22 -9.55 -9.92
CA GLY A 30 -5.59 -8.20 -9.48
C GLY A 30 -5.73 -8.00 -7.98
N ILE A 31 -5.72 -9.06 -7.16
CA ILE A 31 -5.74 -8.92 -5.71
C ILE A 31 -4.44 -8.25 -5.25
N PRO A 32 -4.51 -7.24 -4.36
CA PRO A 32 -3.29 -6.57 -3.85
C PRO A 32 -2.32 -7.52 -3.15
N ASP A 33 -1.07 -7.09 -3.07
CA ASP A 33 0.02 -7.89 -2.48
C ASP A 33 -0.17 -8.18 -1.00
N THR A 34 -0.77 -7.26 -0.24
CA THR A 34 -0.81 -7.36 1.20
C THR A 34 -2.13 -6.84 1.75
N TRP A 35 -2.60 -7.53 2.76
CA TRP A 35 -3.75 -7.14 3.56
C TRP A 35 -3.29 -6.91 5.00
N TYR A 36 -3.65 -5.75 5.53
CA TYR A 36 -3.44 -5.39 6.94
C TYR A 36 -4.78 -5.28 7.63
N SER A 37 -4.85 -5.68 8.89
CA SER A 37 -6.09 -5.63 9.64
C SER A 37 -5.84 -5.26 11.09
N GLY A 38 -6.78 -4.53 11.68
CA GLY A 38 -6.74 -4.15 13.07
C GLY A 38 -8.10 -3.67 13.55
N PRO A 39 -8.20 -3.20 14.80
CA PRO A 39 -9.49 -2.81 15.39
C PRO A 39 -10.22 -1.71 14.64
N LYS A 40 -9.50 -0.80 13.98
CA LYS A 40 -10.11 0.28 13.23
C LYS A 40 -10.65 -0.19 11.87
N GLY A 41 -9.98 -1.15 11.25
CA GLY A 41 -10.40 -1.63 9.94
C GLY A 41 -9.27 -2.30 9.18
N ASP A 42 -9.55 -2.54 7.91
CA ASP A 42 -8.64 -3.21 7.01
C ASP A 42 -7.96 -2.21 6.08
N LEU A 43 -6.81 -2.61 5.56
CA LEU A 43 -6.09 -1.87 4.53
C LEU A 43 -5.54 -2.86 3.51
N TRP A 44 -5.87 -2.66 2.24
CA TRP A 44 -5.38 -3.48 1.14
C TRP A 44 -4.36 -2.66 0.36
N VAL A 45 -3.15 -3.18 0.20
CA VAL A 45 -2.06 -2.46 -0.44
C VAL A 45 -1.47 -3.24 -1.60
N GLU A 46 -1.46 -2.61 -2.77
CA GLU A 46 -0.68 -3.06 -3.91
C GLU A 46 0.64 -2.30 -3.91
N TYR A 47 1.76 -3.02 -3.80
CA TYR A 47 3.09 -2.42 -3.74
C TYR A 47 3.74 -2.36 -5.12
N LYS A 48 4.43 -1.26 -5.35
CA LYS A 48 5.31 -1.06 -6.50
C LYS A 48 6.62 -0.45 -6.02
N TYR A 49 7.65 -0.51 -6.85
CA TYR A 49 8.92 0.14 -6.55
C TYR A 49 9.42 0.91 -7.77
N GLN A 50 9.88 2.14 -7.55
CA GLN A 50 10.44 2.99 -8.60
C GLN A 50 11.78 3.55 -8.14
N GLU A 51 12.85 3.28 -8.90
CA GLU A 51 14.16 3.88 -8.65
C GLU A 51 14.10 5.39 -8.87
N VAL A 52 13.35 5.83 -9.87
CA VAL A 52 13.08 7.25 -10.14
C VAL A 52 11.60 7.50 -9.90
N PRO A 53 11.26 8.26 -8.86
CA PRO A 53 9.85 8.48 -8.51
C PRO A 53 9.11 9.35 -9.55
N GLY A 54 7.78 9.25 -9.53
CA GLY A 54 6.93 10.09 -10.35
C GLY A 54 6.44 9.47 -11.63
N HIS A 55 6.77 8.21 -11.89
CA HIS A 55 6.24 7.47 -13.03
C HIS A 55 4.87 6.87 -12.71
N LYS A 56 4.09 6.62 -13.76
CA LYS A 56 2.84 5.91 -13.63
C LYS A 56 3.09 4.53 -13.02
N PRO A 57 2.39 4.17 -11.93
CA PRO A 57 2.54 2.83 -11.36
C PRO A 57 2.13 1.77 -12.39
N ASN A 58 2.93 0.72 -12.50
CA ASN A 58 2.71 -0.35 -13.48
C ASN A 58 1.67 -1.33 -12.95
N LEU A 59 0.40 -0.94 -13.01
CA LEU A 59 -0.72 -1.78 -12.59
C LEU A 59 -1.30 -2.51 -13.79
N SER A 60 -1.57 -3.81 -13.63
CA SER A 60 -2.30 -4.56 -14.66
C SER A 60 -3.76 -4.10 -14.72
N ASP A 61 -4.46 -4.43 -15.80
CA ASP A 61 -5.87 -4.09 -15.90
C ASP A 61 -6.69 -4.71 -14.77
N LEU A 62 -6.39 -5.95 -14.40
CA LEU A 62 -7.06 -6.61 -13.28
C LEU A 62 -6.81 -5.89 -11.96
N GLN A 63 -5.57 -5.44 -11.71
CA GLN A 63 -5.24 -4.67 -10.51
C GLN A 63 -5.98 -3.34 -10.48
N LYS A 64 -6.04 -2.64 -11.60
CA LYS A 64 -6.77 -1.37 -11.71
C LYS A 64 -8.26 -1.56 -11.41
N HIS A 65 -8.89 -2.56 -12.04
CA HIS A 65 -10.30 -2.85 -11.82
C HIS A 65 -10.58 -3.23 -10.38
N TRP A 66 -9.74 -4.05 -9.77
CA TRP A 66 -9.90 -4.44 -8.38
C TRP A 66 -9.87 -3.21 -7.45
N LEU A 67 -8.89 -2.34 -7.63
CA LEU A 67 -8.74 -1.14 -6.80
C LEU A 67 -9.92 -0.18 -6.98
N ILE A 68 -10.35 0.04 -8.22
CA ILE A 68 -11.48 0.91 -8.52
C ILE A 68 -12.77 0.37 -7.90
N ASP A 69 -13.04 -0.92 -8.08
CA ASP A 69 -14.27 -1.52 -7.59
C ASP A 69 -14.33 -1.53 -6.06
N ARG A 70 -13.22 -1.91 -5.41
CA ARG A 70 -13.20 -1.94 -3.95
C ARG A 70 -13.26 -0.54 -3.34
N ASP A 71 -12.59 0.43 -3.97
CA ASP A 71 -12.68 1.83 -3.53
C ASP A 71 -14.12 2.34 -3.61
N SER A 72 -14.83 2.01 -4.70
CA SER A 72 -16.23 2.42 -4.88
C SER A 72 -17.16 1.81 -3.83
N GLU A 73 -16.78 0.68 -3.25
CA GLU A 73 -17.52 0.05 -2.15
C GLU A 73 -17.20 0.65 -0.78
N GLY A 74 -16.32 1.65 -0.73
CA GLY A 74 -15.88 2.27 0.52
C GLY A 74 -14.80 1.50 1.26
N ARG A 75 -14.16 0.53 0.61
CA ARG A 75 -13.07 -0.21 1.22
C ARG A 75 -11.78 0.58 1.19
N ASN A 76 -10.93 0.35 2.19
CA ASN A 76 -9.66 1.06 2.33
C ASN A 76 -8.58 0.38 1.50
N VAL A 77 -8.28 0.95 0.35
CA VAL A 77 -7.31 0.42 -0.60
C VAL A 77 -6.26 1.47 -0.94
N ALA A 78 -5.08 1.04 -1.33
CA ALA A 78 -4.02 1.95 -1.74
C ALA A 78 -3.04 1.26 -2.69
N CYS A 79 -2.44 2.04 -3.57
CA CYS A 79 -1.24 1.66 -4.29
C CYS A 79 -0.07 2.42 -3.66
N VAL A 80 0.94 1.70 -3.22
CA VAL A 80 2.08 2.28 -2.50
C VAL A 80 3.36 2.03 -3.29
N VAL A 81 4.10 3.10 -3.55
CA VAL A 81 5.33 3.04 -4.32
C VAL A 81 6.52 3.32 -3.41
N GLY A 82 7.40 2.33 -3.25
CA GLY A 82 8.69 2.53 -2.60
C GLY A 82 9.66 3.20 -3.56
N THR A 83 10.48 4.10 -3.05
CA THR A 83 11.54 4.79 -3.81
C THR A 83 12.79 4.92 -2.95
N PRO A 84 13.96 5.22 -3.55
CA PRO A 84 15.15 5.48 -2.76
C PRO A 84 15.04 6.68 -1.83
N LYS A 85 14.10 7.59 -2.10
CA LYS A 85 13.91 8.83 -1.32
C LYS A 85 12.82 8.73 -0.26
N GLY A 86 12.03 7.67 -0.26
CA GLY A 86 10.92 7.51 0.66
C GLY A 86 9.76 6.77 0.01
N VAL A 87 8.54 7.11 0.39
CA VAL A 87 7.35 6.35 0.01
C VAL A 87 6.29 7.27 -0.57
N ILE A 88 5.64 6.83 -1.64
CA ILE A 88 4.49 7.51 -2.22
C ILE A 88 3.26 6.67 -1.92
N VAL A 89 2.26 7.28 -1.27
CA VAL A 89 1.00 6.60 -0.96
C VAL A 89 -0.11 7.16 -1.84
N TYR A 90 -0.62 6.34 -2.73
CA TYR A 90 -1.79 6.66 -3.52
C TYR A 90 -3.01 6.00 -2.87
N ALA A 91 -3.66 6.71 -1.96
CA ALA A 91 -4.85 6.20 -1.29
C ALA A 91 -6.04 6.15 -2.25
N GLY A 92 -6.86 5.11 -2.14
CA GLY A 92 -8.03 4.92 -3.01
C GLY A 92 -7.62 4.75 -4.46
N THR A 93 -8.12 5.61 -5.31
CA THR A 93 -7.81 5.63 -6.75
C THR A 93 -6.91 6.80 -7.15
N SER A 94 -6.24 7.44 -6.20
CA SER A 94 -5.40 8.61 -6.50
C SER A 94 -4.20 8.29 -7.39
N TRP A 95 -3.87 7.00 -7.58
CA TRP A 95 -2.89 6.60 -8.58
C TRP A 95 -3.28 6.99 -10.00
N LEU A 96 -4.56 7.30 -10.25
CA LEU A 96 -5.00 7.85 -11.54
C LEU A 96 -4.41 9.24 -11.80
N GLN A 97 -4.17 10.01 -10.73
CA GLN A 97 -3.49 11.29 -10.78
C GLN A 97 -2.05 11.12 -10.29
N TYR A 98 -1.33 10.15 -10.82
CA TYR A 98 -0.01 9.75 -10.31
C TYR A 98 1.03 10.87 -10.32
N ARG A 99 0.83 11.91 -11.13
CA ARG A 99 1.74 13.06 -11.18
C ARG A 99 1.61 13.98 -9.97
N ASP A 100 0.47 13.91 -9.29
CA ASP A 100 0.22 14.67 -8.06
C ASP A 100 0.64 13.80 -6.88
N TYR A 101 1.96 13.70 -6.66
CA TYR A 101 2.48 12.83 -5.61
C TYR A 101 3.31 13.60 -4.60
N GLU A 102 3.40 13.03 -3.41
CA GLU A 102 4.26 13.49 -2.34
C GLU A 102 5.09 12.30 -1.87
N ILE A 103 6.37 12.52 -1.66
CA ILE A 103 7.25 11.51 -1.07
C ILE A 103 7.28 11.76 0.43
N ILE A 104 6.83 10.77 1.21
CA ILE A 104 6.88 10.85 2.67
C ILE A 104 8.04 10.01 3.19
N PRO A 105 8.60 10.34 4.37
CA PRO A 105 9.62 9.50 4.99
C PRO A 105 9.10 8.09 5.25
N PHE A 106 10.00 7.13 5.18
CA PHE A 106 9.65 5.72 5.41
C PHE A 106 8.97 5.51 6.77
N ALA A 107 9.48 6.17 7.83
CA ALA A 107 8.90 6.06 9.17
C ALA A 107 7.46 6.58 9.21
N ASP A 108 7.14 7.61 8.44
CA ASP A 108 5.78 8.16 8.36
C ASP A 108 4.84 7.18 7.67
N TYR A 109 5.33 6.44 6.68
CA TYR A 109 4.53 5.40 6.04
C TYR A 109 4.20 4.27 7.03
N ILE A 110 5.16 3.85 7.83
CA ILE A 110 4.91 2.84 8.87
C ILE A 110 3.81 3.30 9.84
N THR A 111 3.90 4.55 10.29
CA THR A 111 2.87 5.16 11.13
C THR A 111 1.52 5.21 10.41
N TRP A 112 1.52 5.53 9.11
CA TRP A 112 0.30 5.58 8.31
C TRP A 112 -0.44 4.24 8.29
N ILE A 113 0.27 3.12 8.10
CA ILE A 113 -0.36 1.78 8.16
C ILE A 113 -1.04 1.59 9.52
N GLN A 114 -0.35 1.96 10.60
CA GLN A 114 -0.89 1.82 11.95
C GLN A 114 -2.15 2.68 12.15
N THR A 115 -2.17 3.92 11.64
CA THR A 115 -3.34 4.78 11.75
C THR A 115 -4.53 4.27 10.94
N GLN A 116 -4.27 3.53 9.85
CA GLN A 116 -5.35 2.95 9.04
C GLN A 116 -6.00 1.74 9.71
N THR A 117 -5.26 1.00 10.53
CA THR A 117 -5.71 -0.27 11.08
C THR A 117 -5.96 -0.25 12.58
N CYS A 118 -5.30 0.62 13.32
CA CYS A 118 -5.43 0.71 14.78
C CYS A 118 -6.31 1.90 15.16
N SER A 119 -7.27 1.66 16.06
CA SER A 119 -8.23 2.68 16.50
C SER A 119 -7.63 3.70 17.46
N GLU A 120 -6.49 3.37 18.08
CA GLU A 120 -5.87 4.23 19.08
C GLU A 120 -4.50 4.69 18.62
N SER A 121 -4.28 6.01 18.71
CA SER A 121 -2.93 6.53 18.60
C SER A 121 -2.15 6.03 19.83
N PRO A 122 -0.91 5.56 19.67
CA PRO A 122 -0.09 5.30 20.83
C PRO A 122 0.04 6.60 21.62
N SER A 123 -0.50 6.57 22.79
CA SER A 123 -0.38 7.69 23.74
C SER A 123 1.02 7.71 24.33
#